data_a2da277b28076151eb8c9f5289d1de76
#
_entry.id   a2da277b28076151eb8c9f5289d1de76
#
_cell.length_a   1.000
_cell.length_b   1.000
_cell.length_c   1.000
_cell.angle_alpha   90.00
_cell.angle_beta   90.00
_cell.angle_gamma   90.00
#
_symmetry.space_group_name_H-M   'P 1'
#
loop_
_entity.id
_entity.type
_entity.pdbx_description
1 polymer ?
#
loop_
_entity_poly.entity_id
_entity_poly.type
_entity_poly.pdbx_seq_one_letter_code
_entity_poly.pdbx_strand_id
1 'polypeptide(L)'
;LLKEADVNAGWQIVISIDNGEYGDIYNAIGRKTGASEQLDIWDNPEPPALDQYVSLNMTRKEWGVKSMLTTDIRSMDIINGIWDMNLDIGNVQGPFTVSTDQIGSLPEGHVAVLLDHIEHQIYDISKNQEIVITKAMEEFSYPISMIVGVPAFVEAAAKNILSTIPEKFALHQNFPNPFNPSTHISFSLPKPSNVEVKIYNILGQSVVTLINDWRNLGHHSVQWNGRDKWGESVGTGIYFYSLETADFRQVKKLMLLK
;
A
#
# COMPACT_ATOMS: atom_id res chain seq x y z
N LEU A 1 -19.33 -12.27 -18.50
CA LEU A 1 -19.08 -12.41 -19.95
C LEU A 1 -18.91 -10.99 -20.51
N LEU A 2 -17.65 -10.51 -20.53
CA LEU A 2 -17.29 -9.29 -21.24
C LEU A 2 -17.53 -9.56 -22.72
N LYS A 3 -18.49 -8.88 -23.31
CA LYS A 3 -18.75 -8.95 -24.74
C LYS A 3 -17.49 -8.45 -25.48
N GLU A 4 -17.14 -9.12 -26.56
CA GLU A 4 -16.31 -8.57 -27.64
C GLU A 4 -16.98 -7.27 -28.12
N ALA A 5 -16.62 -6.16 -27.51
CA ALA A 5 -17.19 -4.86 -27.80
C ALA A 5 -16.10 -3.89 -28.20
N ASP A 6 -16.16 -3.45 -29.45
CA ASP A 6 -15.48 -2.30 -30.00
C ASP A 6 -14.01 -2.11 -29.62
N VAL A 7 -13.13 -2.71 -30.39
CA VAL A 7 -11.67 -2.51 -30.36
C VAL A 7 -11.29 -1.02 -30.50
N ASN A 8 -12.22 -0.16 -30.92
CA ASN A 8 -12.05 1.29 -31.06
C ASN A 8 -12.43 2.09 -29.80
N ALA A 9 -12.91 1.46 -28.73
CA ALA A 9 -13.47 2.15 -27.57
C ALA A 9 -12.50 2.28 -26.37
N GLY A 10 -11.30 1.69 -26.46
CA GLY A 10 -10.32 1.74 -25.35
C GLY A 10 -9.50 0.46 -25.22
N TRP A 11 -8.82 0.34 -24.08
CA TRP A 11 -8.03 -0.83 -23.72
C TRP A 11 -8.25 -1.17 -22.24
N GLN A 12 -8.05 -2.43 -21.88
CA GLN A 12 -8.10 -2.92 -20.52
C GLN A 12 -6.96 -3.92 -20.28
N ILE A 13 -6.47 -3.97 -19.06
CA ILE A 13 -5.59 -5.02 -18.55
C ILE A 13 -6.35 -5.70 -17.43
N VAL A 14 -6.68 -6.96 -17.65
CA VAL A 14 -7.28 -7.84 -16.63
C VAL A 14 -6.14 -8.43 -15.82
N ILE A 15 -6.26 -8.39 -14.50
CA ILE A 15 -5.24 -8.87 -13.57
C ILE A 15 -5.88 -9.94 -12.72
N SER A 16 -5.26 -11.11 -12.70
CA SER A 16 -5.70 -12.24 -11.90
C SER A 16 -4.60 -12.63 -10.92
N ILE A 17 -4.99 -12.98 -9.72
CA ILE A 17 -4.09 -13.46 -8.67
C ILE A 17 -4.68 -14.75 -8.09
N ASP A 18 -3.89 -15.80 -8.02
CA ASP A 18 -4.31 -17.07 -7.40
C ASP A 18 -3.13 -17.85 -6.83
N ASN A 19 -3.44 -18.82 -5.96
CA ASN A 19 -2.51 -19.83 -5.46
C ASN A 19 -2.92 -21.27 -5.87
N GLY A 20 -3.84 -21.39 -6.82
CA GLY A 20 -4.42 -22.65 -7.28
C GLY A 20 -5.65 -23.13 -6.49
N GLU A 21 -5.90 -22.59 -5.29
CA GLU A 21 -7.07 -22.91 -4.46
C GLU A 21 -7.95 -21.66 -4.23
N TYR A 22 -7.32 -20.54 -3.91
CA TYR A 22 -7.96 -19.23 -3.70
C TYR A 22 -7.44 -18.24 -4.71
N GLY A 23 -8.30 -17.38 -5.20
CA GLY A 23 -7.88 -16.36 -6.16
C GLY A 23 -8.91 -15.27 -6.37
N ASP A 24 -8.41 -14.17 -6.90
CA ASP A 24 -9.17 -13.04 -7.39
C ASP A 24 -8.82 -12.82 -8.86
N ILE A 25 -9.76 -13.09 -9.75
CA ILE A 25 -9.52 -13.26 -11.19
C ILE A 25 -10.23 -12.22 -12.07
N TYR A 26 -10.92 -11.25 -11.49
CA TYR A 26 -11.76 -10.32 -12.24
C TYR A 26 -11.38 -8.83 -12.07
N ASN A 27 -10.15 -8.57 -11.73
CA ASN A 27 -9.67 -7.19 -11.58
C ASN A 27 -9.30 -6.61 -12.93
N ALA A 28 -9.68 -5.37 -13.20
CA ALA A 28 -9.34 -4.72 -14.45
C ALA A 28 -9.02 -3.23 -14.26
N ILE A 29 -7.95 -2.82 -14.93
CA ILE A 29 -7.64 -1.41 -15.12
C ILE A 29 -7.76 -1.08 -16.60
N GLY A 30 -7.94 0.21 -16.92
CA GLY A 30 -7.96 0.57 -18.34
C GLY A 30 -8.39 2.00 -18.61
N ARG A 31 -8.61 2.23 -19.89
CA ARG A 31 -9.14 3.49 -20.40
C ARG A 31 -10.22 3.23 -21.44
N LYS A 32 -11.28 4.01 -21.40
CA LYS A 32 -12.42 3.83 -22.28
C LYS A 32 -13.05 5.16 -22.68
N THR A 33 -13.54 5.25 -23.92
CA THR A 33 -14.35 6.38 -24.35
C THR A 33 -15.65 6.43 -23.55
N GLY A 34 -15.94 7.60 -22.97
CA GLY A 34 -17.12 7.80 -22.12
C GLY A 34 -16.93 7.45 -20.64
N ALA A 35 -15.78 6.92 -20.26
CA ALA A 35 -15.39 6.85 -18.84
C ALA A 35 -14.83 8.19 -18.38
N SER A 36 -14.84 8.43 -17.07
CA SER A 36 -14.35 9.64 -16.43
C SER A 36 -13.13 9.38 -15.55
N GLU A 37 -12.48 10.46 -15.08
CA GLU A 37 -11.46 10.36 -14.01
C GLU A 37 -12.12 10.33 -12.59
N GLN A 38 -13.44 10.41 -12.51
CA GLN A 38 -14.24 10.28 -11.29
C GLN A 38 -14.97 8.95 -11.29
N LEU A 39 -15.45 8.52 -10.12
CA LEU A 39 -16.24 7.30 -9.98
C LEU A 39 -17.42 7.30 -10.94
N ASP A 40 -17.54 6.27 -11.76
CA ASP A 40 -18.63 6.12 -12.71
C ASP A 40 -19.08 4.65 -12.86
N ILE A 41 -19.89 4.36 -13.87
CA ILE A 41 -20.46 3.03 -14.10
C ILE A 41 -19.45 1.98 -14.56
N TRP A 42 -18.22 2.37 -14.88
CA TRP A 42 -17.15 1.48 -15.30
C TRP A 42 -16.25 1.04 -14.13
N ASP A 43 -16.45 1.66 -12.96
CA ASP A 43 -15.73 1.35 -11.73
C ASP A 43 -16.60 0.44 -10.86
N ASN A 44 -16.09 -0.73 -10.52
CA ASN A 44 -16.82 -1.67 -9.68
C ASN A 44 -16.18 -1.73 -8.29
N PRO A 45 -16.98 -1.64 -7.23
CA PRO A 45 -16.47 -1.79 -5.87
C PRO A 45 -16.00 -3.22 -5.60
N GLU A 46 -15.00 -3.35 -4.76
CA GLU A 46 -14.53 -4.61 -4.23
C GLU A 46 -15.61 -5.25 -3.36
N PRO A 47 -15.92 -6.55 -3.54
CA PRO A 47 -16.80 -7.27 -2.63
C PRO A 47 -16.22 -7.32 -1.21
N PRO A 48 -17.06 -7.41 -0.16
CA PRO A 48 -16.56 -7.56 1.20
C PRO A 48 -15.79 -8.88 1.35
N ALA A 49 -14.64 -8.82 2.02
CA ALA A 49 -13.79 -9.96 2.27
C ALA A 49 -14.50 -11.03 3.14
N LEU A 50 -14.21 -12.29 2.84
CA LEU A 50 -14.62 -13.46 3.63
C LEU A 50 -13.52 -13.81 4.66
N ASP A 51 -13.69 -14.89 5.40
CA ASP A 51 -12.72 -15.36 6.40
C ASP A 51 -11.37 -15.80 5.76
N GLN A 52 -11.47 -16.49 4.61
CA GLN A 52 -10.31 -16.84 3.77
C GLN A 52 -10.48 -16.18 2.41
N TYR A 53 -9.53 -15.31 2.05
CA TYR A 53 -9.64 -14.56 0.81
C TYR A 53 -8.28 -14.15 0.23
N VAL A 54 -8.30 -13.96 -1.07
CA VAL A 54 -7.30 -13.22 -1.85
C VAL A 54 -8.07 -12.11 -2.55
N SER A 55 -7.66 -10.88 -2.41
CA SER A 55 -8.33 -9.72 -3.00
C SER A 55 -7.29 -8.74 -3.53
N LEU A 56 -7.36 -8.43 -4.82
CA LEU A 56 -6.61 -7.36 -5.45
C LEU A 56 -7.50 -6.14 -5.57
N ASN A 57 -7.26 -5.14 -4.76
CA ASN A 57 -8.06 -3.93 -4.77
C ASN A 57 -7.27 -2.71 -5.23
N MET A 58 -7.93 -1.82 -5.94
CA MET A 58 -7.42 -0.54 -6.38
C MET A 58 -7.91 0.56 -5.45
N THR A 59 -7.03 1.50 -5.10
CA THR A 59 -7.36 2.60 -4.21
C THR A 59 -7.19 3.95 -4.89
N ARG A 60 -8.24 4.78 -4.86
CA ARG A 60 -8.22 6.16 -5.38
C ARG A 60 -8.14 7.14 -4.20
N LYS A 61 -6.91 7.50 -3.83
CA LYS A 61 -6.64 8.40 -2.68
C LYS A 61 -7.28 9.77 -2.83
N GLU A 62 -7.38 10.26 -4.04
CA GLU A 62 -7.97 11.56 -4.39
C GLU A 62 -9.48 11.64 -4.15
N TRP A 63 -10.18 10.52 -4.01
CA TRP A 63 -11.61 10.50 -3.72
C TRP A 63 -11.95 10.62 -2.23
N GLY A 64 -10.94 10.71 -1.34
CA GLY A 64 -11.11 10.94 0.10
C GLY A 64 -11.79 9.80 0.87
N VAL A 65 -12.27 8.78 0.19
CA VAL A 65 -12.80 7.54 0.72
C VAL A 65 -11.87 6.42 0.27
N LYS A 66 -11.57 5.48 1.14
CA LYS A 66 -10.94 4.21 0.75
C LYS A 66 -11.96 3.42 -0.09
N SER A 67 -12.19 3.81 -1.33
CA SER A 67 -12.94 3.00 -2.26
C SER A 67 -12.00 1.89 -2.71
N MET A 68 -12.27 0.69 -2.27
CA MET A 68 -11.67 -0.52 -2.81
C MET A 68 -12.43 -0.88 -4.07
N LEU A 69 -11.74 -0.99 -5.19
CA LEU A 69 -12.33 -1.26 -6.49
C LEU A 69 -11.71 -2.53 -7.08
N THR A 70 -12.54 -3.37 -7.70
CA THR A 70 -12.10 -4.44 -8.60
C THR A 70 -11.80 -3.92 -10.00
N THR A 71 -12.47 -2.84 -10.42
CA THR A 71 -12.21 -2.20 -11.72
C THR A 71 -12.04 -0.70 -11.56
N ASP A 72 -11.04 -0.15 -12.23
CA ASP A 72 -10.76 1.29 -12.33
C ASP A 72 -10.49 1.63 -13.81
N ILE A 73 -11.56 2.04 -14.51
CA ILE A 73 -11.55 2.37 -15.94
C ILE A 73 -11.70 3.87 -16.12
N ARG A 74 -10.66 4.50 -16.63
CA ARG A 74 -10.52 5.96 -16.72
C ARG A 74 -10.80 6.51 -18.12
N SER A 75 -10.89 7.82 -18.26
CA SER A 75 -11.06 8.51 -19.54
C SER A 75 -9.89 8.25 -20.50
N MET A 76 -10.18 8.22 -21.81
CA MET A 76 -9.16 8.20 -22.86
C MET A 76 -8.45 9.55 -23.06
N ASP A 77 -8.93 10.64 -22.44
CA ASP A 77 -8.34 11.98 -22.60
C ASP A 77 -6.93 12.09 -22.00
N ILE A 78 -6.62 11.24 -21.03
CA ILE A 78 -5.29 11.14 -20.42
C ILE A 78 -4.70 9.78 -20.80
N ILE A 79 -3.59 9.76 -21.50
CA ILE A 79 -3.03 8.53 -22.07
C ILE A 79 -2.20 7.76 -21.02
N ASN A 80 -1.35 8.47 -20.28
CA ASN A 80 -0.51 7.87 -19.24
C ASN A 80 -1.32 7.64 -17.95
N GLY A 81 -1.00 6.61 -17.18
CA GLY A 81 -1.68 6.33 -15.92
C GLY A 81 -0.88 5.48 -14.94
N ILE A 82 -1.18 5.66 -13.67
CA ILE A 82 -0.70 4.83 -12.57
C ILE A 82 -1.95 4.33 -11.83
N TRP A 83 -2.03 3.03 -11.61
CA TRP A 83 -3.05 2.38 -10.81
C TRP A 83 -2.39 1.73 -9.61
N ASP A 84 -2.57 2.36 -8.44
CA ASP A 84 -2.09 1.81 -7.18
C ASP A 84 -3.04 0.70 -6.72
N MET A 85 -2.48 -0.44 -6.38
CA MET A 85 -3.21 -1.64 -6.00
C MET A 85 -2.62 -2.25 -4.73
N ASN A 86 -3.47 -2.92 -3.96
CA ASN A 86 -3.05 -3.76 -2.85
C ASN A 86 -3.58 -5.17 -3.06
N LEU A 87 -2.69 -6.14 -2.93
CA LEU A 87 -3.08 -7.53 -2.75
C LEU A 87 -3.28 -7.75 -1.25
N ASP A 88 -4.52 -7.91 -0.82
CA ASP A 88 -4.88 -8.22 0.55
C ASP A 88 -5.19 -9.71 0.66
N ILE A 89 -4.57 -10.38 1.63
CA ILE A 89 -4.67 -11.82 1.84
C ILE A 89 -5.07 -12.06 3.29
N GLY A 90 -6.16 -12.78 3.49
CA GLY A 90 -6.64 -13.19 4.80
C GLY A 90 -6.66 -14.70 4.94
N ASN A 91 -5.95 -15.24 5.94
CA ASN A 91 -5.93 -16.66 6.33
C ASN A 91 -5.63 -17.65 5.19
N VAL A 92 -4.89 -17.22 4.15
CA VAL A 92 -4.48 -18.02 2.99
C VAL A 92 -2.97 -17.96 2.84
N GLN A 93 -2.33 -19.07 2.51
CA GLN A 93 -0.88 -19.12 2.30
C GLN A 93 -0.54 -19.15 0.80
N GLY A 94 0.56 -18.43 0.43
CA GLY A 94 1.12 -18.43 -0.92
C GLY A 94 1.99 -19.65 -1.23
N PRO A 95 2.66 -19.68 -2.36
CA PRO A 95 2.89 -18.53 -3.27
C PRO A 95 1.64 -18.15 -4.07
N PHE A 96 1.58 -16.89 -4.52
CA PHE A 96 0.52 -16.37 -5.38
C PHE A 96 1.09 -16.04 -6.74
N THR A 97 0.42 -16.46 -7.78
CA THR A 97 0.75 -16.15 -9.16
C THR A 97 -0.09 -14.95 -9.62
N VAL A 98 0.57 -13.93 -10.14
CA VAL A 98 -0.08 -12.80 -10.82
C VAL A 98 -0.01 -13.03 -12.31
N SER A 99 -1.15 -13.04 -12.97
CA SER A 99 -1.26 -13.09 -14.43
C SER A 99 -2.02 -11.89 -14.97
N THR A 100 -1.71 -11.52 -16.21
CA THR A 100 -2.32 -10.36 -16.88
C THR A 100 -2.76 -10.72 -18.28
N ASP A 101 -3.99 -10.31 -18.64
CA ASP A 101 -4.52 -10.41 -20.00
C ASP A 101 -4.87 -9.02 -20.52
N GLN A 102 -4.44 -8.69 -21.72
CA GLN A 102 -4.75 -7.41 -22.37
C GLN A 102 -5.93 -7.55 -23.33
N ILE A 103 -6.94 -6.70 -23.14
CA ILE A 103 -8.10 -6.56 -24.04
C ILE A 103 -7.96 -5.21 -24.77
N GLY A 104 -7.96 -5.23 -26.11
CA GLY A 104 -7.67 -4.08 -26.94
C GLY A 104 -6.19 -3.80 -27.05
N SER A 105 -5.83 -2.72 -27.72
CA SER A 105 -4.43 -2.33 -27.95
C SER A 105 -4.10 -1.08 -27.16
N LEU A 106 -2.95 -1.08 -26.50
CA LEU A 106 -2.40 0.15 -25.94
C LEU A 106 -2.14 1.17 -27.09
N PRO A 107 -2.20 2.47 -26.82
CA PRO A 107 -1.82 3.47 -27.78
C PRO A 107 -0.40 3.25 -28.31
N GLU A 108 -0.14 3.68 -29.54
CA GLU A 108 1.17 3.51 -30.16
C GLU A 108 2.30 4.08 -29.29
N GLY A 109 3.38 3.33 -29.15
CA GLY A 109 4.53 3.69 -28.32
C GLY A 109 4.32 3.61 -26.81
N HIS A 110 3.17 3.10 -26.33
CA HIS A 110 2.91 2.87 -24.91
C HIS A 110 3.29 1.46 -24.50
N VAL A 111 3.74 1.35 -23.28
CA VAL A 111 4.06 0.10 -22.59
C VAL A 111 3.29 0.04 -21.27
N ALA A 112 3.09 -1.16 -20.75
CA ALA A 112 2.53 -1.38 -19.44
C ALA A 112 3.49 -2.24 -18.61
N VAL A 113 3.72 -1.82 -17.37
CA VAL A 113 4.56 -2.54 -16.42
C VAL A 113 3.85 -2.69 -15.08
N LEU A 114 4.08 -3.82 -14.42
CA LEU A 114 3.73 -4.00 -13.03
C LEU A 114 4.95 -3.72 -12.16
N LEU A 115 4.81 -2.81 -11.21
CA LEU A 115 5.83 -2.44 -10.23
C LEU A 115 5.53 -3.11 -8.90
N ASP A 116 6.45 -3.92 -8.42
CA ASP A 116 6.45 -4.50 -7.09
C ASP A 116 7.16 -3.54 -6.12
N HIS A 117 6.42 -3.05 -5.12
CA HIS A 117 6.96 -2.07 -4.16
C HIS A 117 7.84 -2.69 -3.08
N ILE A 118 7.74 -4.01 -2.86
CA ILE A 118 8.50 -4.70 -1.80
C ILE A 118 9.81 -5.23 -2.34
N GLU A 119 9.76 -5.91 -3.49
CA GLU A 119 10.96 -6.46 -4.12
C GLU A 119 11.67 -5.44 -5.02
N HIS A 120 11.08 -4.25 -5.23
CA HIS A 120 11.57 -3.19 -6.12
C HIS A 120 11.79 -3.67 -7.55
N GLN A 121 10.93 -4.59 -8.02
CA GLN A 121 11.01 -5.17 -9.35
C GLN A 121 9.99 -4.55 -10.30
N ILE A 122 10.39 -4.45 -11.57
CA ILE A 122 9.53 -3.97 -12.66
C ILE A 122 9.34 -5.12 -13.63
N TYR A 123 8.09 -5.51 -13.86
CA TYR A 123 7.71 -6.57 -14.76
C TYR A 123 7.02 -5.99 -15.99
N ASP A 124 7.59 -6.24 -17.16
CA ASP A 124 6.97 -5.87 -18.45
C ASP A 124 5.89 -6.90 -18.78
N ILE A 125 4.62 -6.49 -18.70
CA ILE A 125 3.49 -7.41 -18.88
C ILE A 125 3.38 -7.95 -20.33
N SER A 126 4.02 -7.29 -21.32
CA SER A 126 4.04 -7.78 -22.70
C SER A 126 4.85 -9.07 -22.88
N LYS A 127 5.69 -9.40 -21.92
CA LYS A 127 6.58 -10.57 -21.98
C LYS A 127 5.98 -11.86 -21.46
N ASN A 128 4.71 -11.84 -21.02
CA ASN A 128 4.03 -13.02 -20.42
C ASN A 128 4.89 -13.73 -19.36
N GLN A 129 5.59 -12.95 -18.53
CA GLN A 129 6.39 -13.49 -17.43
C GLN A 129 5.46 -13.87 -16.28
N GLU A 130 5.65 -15.05 -15.74
CA GLU A 130 5.00 -15.42 -14.49
C GLU A 130 5.55 -14.56 -13.35
N ILE A 131 4.67 -13.83 -12.68
CA ILE A 131 5.01 -13.00 -11.53
C ILE A 131 4.56 -13.75 -10.29
N VAL A 132 5.52 -14.18 -9.46
CA VAL A 132 5.22 -14.97 -8.27
C VAL A 132 5.52 -14.18 -7.01
N ILE A 133 4.49 -13.97 -6.21
CA ILE A 133 4.58 -13.37 -4.87
C ILE A 133 4.72 -14.51 -3.85
N THR A 134 5.93 -14.69 -3.31
CA THR A 134 6.30 -15.87 -2.51
C THR A 134 6.05 -15.74 -1.01
N LYS A 135 5.55 -14.62 -0.53
CA LYS A 135 5.46 -14.35 0.91
C LYS A 135 4.32 -15.08 1.61
N ALA A 136 4.66 -15.85 2.64
CA ALA A 136 3.72 -16.48 3.56
C ALA A 136 3.54 -15.58 4.79
N MET A 137 2.35 -15.00 4.99
CA MET A 137 1.92 -14.35 6.24
C MET A 137 0.43 -14.56 6.43
N GLU A 138 -0.02 -14.61 7.68
CA GLU A 138 -1.42 -14.92 8.03
C GLU A 138 -2.41 -13.80 7.69
N GLU A 139 -1.98 -12.54 7.72
CA GLU A 139 -2.71 -11.36 7.22
C GLU A 139 -1.70 -10.44 6.54
N PHE A 140 -2.00 -9.99 5.31
CA PHE A 140 -1.00 -9.37 4.50
C PHE A 140 -1.59 -8.41 3.47
N SER A 141 -1.01 -7.23 3.37
CA SER A 141 -1.28 -6.27 2.29
C SER A 141 0.00 -6.07 1.48
N TYR A 142 -0.05 -6.37 0.19
CA TYR A 142 1.10 -6.31 -0.71
C TYR A 142 0.88 -5.21 -1.74
N PRO A 143 1.57 -4.07 -1.64
CA PRO A 143 1.40 -2.97 -2.57
C PRO A 143 2.12 -3.23 -3.88
N ILE A 144 1.39 -3.03 -4.96
CA ILE A 144 1.87 -3.06 -6.34
C ILE A 144 1.26 -1.88 -7.11
N SER A 145 1.86 -1.51 -8.24
CA SER A 145 1.26 -0.54 -9.15
C SER A 145 1.34 -1.03 -10.58
N MET A 146 0.27 -0.81 -11.35
CA MET A 146 0.34 -0.89 -12.80
C MET A 146 0.61 0.51 -13.36
N ILE A 147 1.66 0.63 -14.16
CA ILE A 147 2.06 1.89 -14.80
C ILE A 147 1.94 1.71 -16.31
N VAL A 148 1.11 2.53 -16.92
CA VAL A 148 0.88 2.51 -18.37
C VAL A 148 1.22 3.87 -18.98
N GLY A 149 2.04 3.89 -20.02
CA GLY A 149 2.42 5.14 -20.68
C GLY A 149 3.57 4.96 -21.64
N VAL A 150 4.06 6.09 -22.17
CA VAL A 150 5.30 6.07 -22.96
C VAL A 150 6.48 5.67 -22.06
N PRO A 151 7.54 5.02 -22.60
CA PRO A 151 8.65 4.50 -21.80
C PRO A 151 9.26 5.51 -20.81
N ALA A 152 9.45 6.76 -21.25
CA ALA A 152 9.99 7.82 -20.41
C ALA A 152 9.09 8.15 -19.21
N PHE A 153 7.76 8.12 -19.38
CA PHE A 153 6.81 8.29 -18.27
C PHE A 153 6.88 7.11 -17.30
N VAL A 154 6.89 5.89 -17.81
CA VAL A 154 6.94 4.67 -17.01
C VAL A 154 8.21 4.64 -16.15
N GLU A 155 9.37 4.93 -16.74
CA GLU A 155 10.65 5.01 -16.02
C GLU A 155 10.63 6.07 -14.91
N ALA A 156 10.16 7.29 -15.26
CA ALA A 156 10.07 8.38 -14.29
C ALA A 156 9.08 8.07 -13.15
N ALA A 157 7.93 7.50 -13.46
CA ALA A 157 6.91 7.13 -12.49
C ALA A 157 7.41 6.03 -11.53
N ALA A 158 7.98 4.95 -12.07
CA ALA A 158 8.54 3.86 -11.27
C ALA A 158 9.66 4.37 -10.34
N LYS A 159 10.59 5.16 -10.86
CA LYS A 159 11.66 5.77 -10.07
C LYS A 159 11.11 6.67 -8.95
N ASN A 160 10.10 7.48 -9.25
CA ASN A 160 9.47 8.35 -8.25
C ASN A 160 8.82 7.52 -7.14
N ILE A 161 8.01 6.51 -7.48
CA ILE A 161 7.37 5.63 -6.50
C ILE A 161 8.43 4.97 -5.61
N LEU A 162 9.43 4.32 -6.20
CA LEU A 162 10.49 3.63 -5.45
C LEU A 162 11.29 4.59 -4.54
N SER A 163 11.50 5.84 -4.98
CA SER A 163 12.21 6.83 -4.16
C SER A 163 11.47 7.28 -2.91
N THR A 164 10.16 7.06 -2.84
CA THR A 164 9.33 7.37 -1.65
C THR A 164 9.31 6.24 -0.63
N ILE A 165 9.76 5.04 -1.02
CA ILE A 165 9.79 3.87 -0.16
C ILE A 165 11.09 3.88 0.67
N PRO A 166 10.99 3.80 2.01
CA PRO A 166 12.19 3.73 2.85
C PRO A 166 13.00 2.46 2.58
N GLU A 167 14.32 2.58 2.43
CA GLU A 167 15.20 1.42 2.22
C GLU A 167 15.34 0.52 3.46
N LYS A 168 15.06 1.06 4.66
CA LYS A 168 15.25 0.35 5.93
C LYS A 168 14.27 0.82 7.00
N PHE A 169 14.04 -0.04 7.98
CA PHE A 169 13.36 0.34 9.21
C PHE A 169 14.13 1.44 9.93
N ALA A 170 13.43 2.46 10.40
CA ALA A 170 14.03 3.50 11.21
C ALA A 170 13.01 4.09 12.18
N LEU A 171 13.43 4.31 13.43
CA LEU A 171 12.72 5.13 14.39
C LEU A 171 13.40 6.49 14.46
N HIS A 172 12.68 7.57 14.16
CA HIS A 172 13.23 8.93 14.16
C HIS A 172 13.14 9.58 15.53
N GLN A 173 13.94 10.62 15.76
CA GLN A 173 13.82 11.41 16.97
C GLN A 173 12.47 12.12 16.99
N ASN A 174 11.77 12.04 18.12
CA ASN A 174 10.51 12.74 18.29
C ASN A 174 10.69 14.27 18.18
N PHE A 175 9.68 14.94 17.63
CA PHE A 175 9.70 16.39 17.50
C PHE A 175 8.35 17.01 17.90
N PRO A 176 8.38 18.08 18.73
CA PRO A 176 9.53 18.67 19.41
C PRO A 176 10.12 17.75 20.50
N ASN A 177 11.40 17.97 20.87
CA ASN A 177 12.05 17.32 21.99
C ASN A 177 13.10 18.30 22.60
N PRO A 178 12.96 18.85 23.82
CA PRO A 178 11.84 18.60 24.75
C PRO A 178 10.47 19.03 24.23
N PHE A 179 9.39 18.50 24.78
CA PHE A 179 8.03 18.79 24.34
C PHE A 179 7.08 19.18 25.49
N ASN A 180 6.00 19.92 25.16
CA ASN A 180 4.94 20.35 26.06
C ASN A 180 3.63 20.62 25.28
N PRO A 181 2.51 19.97 25.54
CA PRO A 181 2.38 18.65 26.19
C PRO A 181 2.47 17.50 25.16
N SER A 182 2.65 17.80 23.86
CA SER A 182 2.60 16.80 22.80
C SER A 182 3.84 16.77 21.92
N THR A 183 4.12 15.61 21.38
CA THR A 183 5.22 15.37 20.44
C THR A 183 4.80 14.36 19.37
N HIS A 184 5.44 14.43 18.21
CA HIS A 184 5.27 13.45 17.13
C HIS A 184 6.46 12.47 17.12
N ILE A 185 6.15 11.20 17.03
CA ILE A 185 7.11 10.12 16.86
C ILE A 185 6.96 9.62 15.45
N SER A 186 7.99 9.78 14.63
CA SER A 186 8.00 9.34 13.23
C SER A 186 8.87 8.11 13.06
N PHE A 187 8.47 7.23 12.15
CA PHE A 187 9.20 6.02 11.83
C PHE A 187 9.02 5.64 10.35
N SER A 188 9.91 4.79 9.86
CA SER A 188 9.95 4.36 8.46
C SER A 188 9.90 2.85 8.37
N LEU A 189 9.10 2.34 7.44
CA LEU A 189 8.92 0.91 7.17
C LEU A 189 9.27 0.62 5.70
N PRO A 190 10.27 -0.22 5.41
CA PRO A 190 10.61 -0.62 4.04
C PRO A 190 9.63 -1.63 3.46
N LYS A 191 8.84 -2.28 4.31
CA LYS A 191 7.81 -3.26 3.95
C LYS A 191 6.64 -3.18 4.93
N PRO A 192 5.43 -3.61 4.53
CA PRO A 192 4.30 -3.71 5.43
C PRO A 192 4.64 -4.58 6.64
N SER A 193 4.23 -4.16 7.82
CA SER A 193 4.63 -4.84 9.07
C SER A 193 3.60 -4.63 10.18
N ASN A 194 3.47 -5.62 11.06
CA ASN A 194 2.81 -5.41 12.33
C ASN A 194 3.73 -4.56 13.22
N VAL A 195 3.23 -3.40 13.65
CA VAL A 195 4.00 -2.36 14.32
C VAL A 195 3.50 -2.17 15.73
N GLU A 196 4.40 -2.21 16.69
CA GLU A 196 4.14 -1.77 18.05
C GLU A 196 4.97 -0.54 18.39
N VAL A 197 4.31 0.56 18.81
CA VAL A 197 4.96 1.76 19.36
C VAL A 197 4.51 1.95 20.80
N LYS A 198 5.48 1.88 21.74
CA LYS A 198 5.23 2.00 23.17
C LYS A 198 6.06 3.08 23.82
N ILE A 199 5.50 3.69 24.86
CA ILE A 199 6.19 4.65 25.75
C ILE A 199 6.50 3.93 27.08
N TYR A 200 7.70 4.19 27.61
CA TYR A 200 8.18 3.66 28.89
C TYR A 200 8.68 4.78 29.79
N ASN A 201 8.56 4.60 31.09
CA ASN A 201 9.21 5.43 32.08
C ASN A 201 10.71 5.03 32.28
N ILE A 202 11.41 5.73 33.14
CA ILE A 202 12.84 5.49 33.45
C ILE A 202 13.11 4.13 34.10
N LEU A 203 12.09 3.47 34.66
CA LEU A 203 12.16 2.14 35.25
C LEU A 203 11.87 1.03 34.23
N GLY A 204 11.64 1.38 32.96
CA GLY A 204 11.29 0.42 31.91
C GLY A 204 9.84 -0.08 31.97
N GLN A 205 8.98 0.53 32.78
CA GLN A 205 7.57 0.18 32.87
C GLN A 205 6.81 0.83 31.71
N SER A 206 5.94 0.08 31.05
CA SER A 206 5.08 0.59 29.97
C SER A 206 4.10 1.64 30.50
N VAL A 207 4.11 2.82 29.88
CA VAL A 207 3.22 3.95 30.17
C VAL A 207 1.97 3.88 29.29
N VAL A 208 2.16 3.73 27.97
CA VAL A 208 1.09 3.62 26.99
C VAL A 208 1.60 2.95 25.72
N THR A 209 0.72 2.20 25.05
CA THR A 209 0.91 1.73 23.67
C THR A 209 0.21 2.72 22.74
N LEU A 210 0.96 3.32 21.80
CA LEU A 210 0.44 4.30 20.87
C LEU A 210 -0.05 3.66 19.57
N ILE A 211 0.62 2.59 19.13
CA ILE A 211 0.29 1.79 17.95
C ILE A 211 0.48 0.32 18.33
N ASN A 212 -0.47 -0.53 17.90
CA ASN A 212 -0.35 -1.98 17.92
C ASN A 212 -1.26 -2.53 16.82
N ASP A 213 -0.82 -2.35 15.57
CA ASP A 213 -1.58 -2.75 14.40
C ASP A 213 -0.67 -2.90 13.16
N TRP A 214 -1.27 -3.40 12.08
CA TRP A 214 -0.64 -3.51 10.78
C TRP A 214 -0.46 -2.13 10.13
N ARG A 215 0.73 -1.87 9.58
CA ARG A 215 1.07 -0.66 8.82
C ARG A 215 1.68 -1.00 7.48
N ASN A 216 1.25 -0.31 6.44
CA ASN A 216 1.85 -0.39 5.11
C ASN A 216 3.28 0.15 5.12
N LEU A 217 4.06 -0.17 4.07
CA LEU A 217 5.36 0.46 3.86
C LEU A 217 5.24 1.99 3.76
N GLY A 218 6.34 2.69 4.03
CA GLY A 218 6.38 4.14 3.94
C GLY A 218 6.78 4.84 5.24
N HIS A 219 6.50 6.14 5.29
CA HIS A 219 6.76 6.99 6.45
C HIS A 219 5.49 7.16 7.28
N HIS A 220 5.60 6.93 8.58
CA HIS A 220 4.49 7.01 9.52
C HIS A 220 4.80 7.97 10.65
N SER A 221 3.74 8.47 11.29
CA SER A 221 3.84 9.32 12.48
C SER A 221 2.69 9.05 13.43
N VAL A 222 2.98 9.10 14.72
CA VAL A 222 1.99 9.03 15.80
C VAL A 222 2.27 10.12 16.82
N GLN A 223 1.22 10.72 17.35
CA GLN A 223 1.32 11.74 18.38
C GLN A 223 1.21 11.13 19.77
N TRP A 224 2.08 11.56 20.71
CA TRP A 224 1.91 11.35 22.14
C TRP A 224 1.67 12.68 22.83
N ASN A 225 0.63 12.74 23.65
CA ASN A 225 0.17 13.94 24.37
C ASN A 225 0.55 13.94 25.86
N GLY A 226 1.54 13.16 26.27
CA GLY A 226 2.00 13.10 27.66
C GLY A 226 1.00 12.45 28.62
N ARG A 227 0.17 11.51 28.12
CA ARG A 227 -0.79 10.76 28.91
C ARG A 227 -0.46 9.26 28.95
N ASP A 228 -0.86 8.61 30.02
CA ASP A 228 -0.75 7.17 30.19
C ASP A 228 -1.95 6.41 29.57
N LYS A 229 -1.97 5.10 29.75
CA LYS A 229 -3.03 4.22 29.22
C LYS A 229 -4.42 4.44 29.84
N TRP A 230 -4.52 5.16 30.95
CA TRP A 230 -5.78 5.57 31.58
C TRP A 230 -6.20 6.98 31.20
N GLY A 231 -5.39 7.68 30.39
CA GLY A 231 -5.64 9.05 29.99
C GLY A 231 -5.15 10.10 31.00
N GLU A 232 -4.47 9.66 32.08
CA GLU A 232 -3.93 10.57 33.09
C GLU A 232 -2.62 11.20 32.64
N SER A 233 -2.44 12.47 32.95
CA SER A 233 -1.21 13.20 32.60
C SER A 233 -0.02 12.68 33.39
N VAL A 234 1.04 12.27 32.71
CA VAL A 234 2.28 11.82 33.33
C VAL A 234 3.17 13.01 33.78
N GLY A 235 4.11 12.77 34.67
CA GLY A 235 4.99 13.82 35.21
C GLY A 235 6.01 14.36 34.20
N THR A 236 6.54 15.57 34.44
CA THR A 236 7.74 16.07 33.76
C THR A 236 8.89 15.10 33.97
N GLY A 237 9.65 14.78 32.92
CA GLY A 237 10.77 13.86 33.04
C GLY A 237 11.22 13.23 31.74
N ILE A 238 12.14 12.28 31.89
CA ILE A 238 12.66 11.49 30.79
C ILE A 238 11.78 10.25 30.62
N TYR A 239 11.43 9.95 29.37
CA TYR A 239 10.74 8.76 28.92
C TYR A 239 11.52 8.14 27.77
N PHE A 240 11.17 6.90 27.46
CA PHE A 240 11.69 6.18 26.30
C PHE A 240 10.52 5.73 25.44
N TYR A 241 10.75 5.61 24.14
CA TYR A 241 9.80 5.02 23.21
C TYR A 241 10.48 3.99 22.35
N SER A 242 9.75 2.92 22.06
CA SER A 242 10.21 1.85 21.17
C SER A 242 9.36 1.78 19.91
N LEU A 243 10.00 1.39 18.81
CA LEU A 243 9.37 0.81 17.63
C LEU A 243 9.78 -0.66 17.60
N GLU A 244 8.80 -1.56 17.52
CA GLU A 244 9.02 -2.98 17.43
C GLU A 244 8.18 -3.57 16.28
N THR A 245 8.82 -4.41 15.46
CA THR A 245 8.22 -5.24 14.41
C THR A 245 8.82 -6.64 14.52
N ALA A 246 8.39 -7.59 13.68
CA ALA A 246 8.98 -8.92 13.65
C ALA A 246 10.50 -8.90 13.36
N ASP A 247 10.96 -7.94 12.53
CA ASP A 247 12.35 -7.90 12.04
C ASP A 247 13.18 -6.75 12.61
N PHE A 248 12.58 -5.87 13.42
CA PHE A 248 13.27 -4.65 13.85
C PHE A 248 12.83 -4.20 15.23
N ARG A 249 13.80 -3.75 16.03
CA ARG A 249 13.55 -3.08 17.31
C ARG A 249 14.51 -1.92 17.52
N GLN A 250 13.96 -0.76 17.85
CA GLN A 250 14.76 0.41 18.23
C GLN A 250 14.09 1.18 19.35
N VAL A 251 14.91 1.77 20.23
CA VAL A 251 14.46 2.60 21.37
C VAL A 251 15.14 3.96 21.29
N LYS A 252 14.38 5.01 21.60
CA LYS A 252 14.89 6.38 21.72
C LYS A 252 14.37 7.07 22.98
N LYS A 253 15.06 8.15 23.37
CA LYS A 253 14.75 8.97 24.53
C LYS A 253 13.97 10.20 24.12
N LEU A 254 13.00 10.61 24.96
CA LEU A 254 12.28 11.88 24.85
C LEU A 254 12.17 12.58 26.23
N MET A 255 11.92 13.88 26.22
CA MET A 255 11.83 14.69 27.43
C MET A 255 10.54 15.50 27.44
N LEU A 256 9.69 15.24 28.42
CA LEU A 256 8.47 16.02 28.69
C LEU A 256 8.78 17.16 29.66
N LEU A 257 8.39 18.35 29.31
CA LEU A 257 8.36 19.54 30.17
C LEU A 257 6.90 19.95 30.39
N LYS A 258 6.60 20.42 31.56
CA LYS A 258 5.28 21.01 31.89
C LYS A 258 5.47 22.46 32.30
#